data_8456bf1d3b55dfb3c76c7034a682ef49
#
_entry.id   8456bf1d3b55dfb3c76c7034a682ef49
#
_cell.length_a   1.000
_cell.length_b   1.000
_cell.length_c   1.000
_cell.angle_alpha   90.00
_cell.angle_beta   90.00
_cell.angle_gamma   90.00
#
_symmetry.space_group_name_H-M   'P 1'
#
loop_
_entity.id
_entity.type
_entity.pdbx_description
1 polymer ?
#
loop_
_entity_poly.entity_id
_entity_poly.type
_entity_poly.pdbx_seq_one_letter_code
_entity_poly.pdbx_strand_id
1 'polypeptide(L)'
;TLGVQKMIPGYKAFGKLNASDVPGNGVLLIGALACIYALTGQFNLLTDLATFTGWVFYVMTFIAVIILRKTKPDIERVYKVPLYPIVPGIAIVGGGFVLINQLFMAGSGPRMVALAGIGITLIGLPIYLIMTRKKAE
;
A
#
# COMPACT_ATOMS: atom_id res chain seq x y z
N THR A 1 13.50 3.80 1.33
CA THR A 1 13.06 4.51 2.56
C THR A 1 12.75 3.56 3.71
N LEU A 2 11.98 2.46 3.52
CA LEU A 2 11.62 1.51 4.58
C LEU A 2 12.84 0.85 5.26
N GLY A 3 13.92 0.59 4.51
CA GLY A 3 15.18 0.07 5.06
C GLY A 3 15.89 1.08 5.95
N VAL A 4 15.90 2.36 5.54
CA VAL A 4 16.48 3.46 6.31
C VAL A 4 15.72 3.71 7.61
N GLN A 5 14.39 3.58 7.58
CA GLN A 5 13.51 3.72 8.75
C GLN A 5 13.52 2.48 9.68
N LYS A 6 14.31 1.46 9.37
CA LYS A 6 14.40 0.20 10.15
C LYS A 6 13.05 -0.52 10.28
N MET A 7 12.18 -0.39 9.28
CA MET A 7 10.82 -0.94 9.30
C MET A 7 10.72 -2.33 8.64
N ILE A 8 11.81 -2.87 8.12
CA ILE A 8 11.84 -4.19 7.46
C ILE A 8 12.93 -5.08 8.07
N PRO A 9 12.69 -6.41 8.15
CA PRO A 9 13.74 -7.35 8.51
C PRO A 9 14.87 -7.26 7.47
N GLY A 10 16.12 -7.25 7.92
CA GLY A 10 17.27 -7.04 7.02
C GLY A 10 17.61 -5.57 6.72
N TYR A 11 17.07 -4.62 7.47
CA TYR A 11 17.33 -3.19 7.31
C TYR A 11 18.82 -2.81 7.20
N LYS A 12 19.71 -3.59 7.82
CA LYS A 12 21.17 -3.37 7.73
C LYS A 12 21.72 -3.50 6.31
N ALA A 13 21.12 -4.39 5.48
CA ALA A 13 21.52 -4.57 4.09
C ALA A 13 20.84 -3.57 3.16
N PHE A 14 19.55 -3.29 3.39
CA PHE A 14 18.72 -2.44 2.53
C PHE A 14 18.71 -0.97 2.94
N GLY A 15 19.19 -0.64 4.14
CA GLY A 15 19.29 0.73 4.65
C GLY A 15 20.62 1.41 4.41
N LYS A 16 21.65 0.71 3.83
CA LYS A 16 22.91 1.35 3.47
C LYS A 16 22.68 2.32 2.33
N LEU A 17 22.93 3.59 2.61
CA LEU A 17 22.90 4.68 1.62
C LEU A 17 24.24 4.76 0.89
N ASN A 18 24.20 4.99 -0.41
CA ASN A 18 25.37 5.34 -1.22
C ASN A 18 25.74 6.82 -1.02
N ALA A 19 26.86 7.24 -1.61
CA ALA A 19 27.31 8.63 -1.60
C ALA A 19 26.25 9.65 -2.10
N SER A 20 25.22 9.18 -2.80
CA SER A 20 24.09 9.98 -3.31
C SER A 20 22.81 9.82 -2.47
N ASP A 21 22.89 9.36 -1.21
CA ASP A 21 21.77 9.11 -0.31
C ASP A 21 20.68 8.14 -0.84
N VAL A 22 21.07 7.23 -1.74
CA VAL A 22 20.18 6.22 -2.34
C VAL A 22 20.48 4.84 -1.75
N PRO A 23 19.47 4.06 -1.32
CA PRO A 23 19.64 2.68 -0.85
C PRO A 23 19.90 1.74 -2.04
N GLY A 24 21.16 1.66 -2.51
CA GLY A 24 21.57 0.95 -3.72
C GLY A 24 21.13 -0.51 -3.76
N ASN A 25 21.27 -1.25 -2.66
CA ASN A 25 20.82 -2.63 -2.60
C ASN A 25 19.29 -2.79 -2.75
N GLY A 26 18.53 -1.82 -2.25
CA GLY A 26 17.06 -1.81 -2.44
C GLY A 26 16.68 -1.57 -3.89
N VAL A 27 17.36 -0.64 -4.55
CA VAL A 27 17.15 -0.34 -5.99
C VAL A 27 17.53 -1.52 -6.85
N LEU A 28 18.65 -2.18 -6.57
CA LEU A 28 19.09 -3.38 -7.30
C LEU A 28 18.09 -4.53 -7.16
N LEU A 29 17.56 -4.77 -5.96
CA LEU A 29 16.56 -5.81 -5.74
C LEU A 29 15.28 -5.53 -6.53
N ILE A 30 14.76 -4.29 -6.46
CA ILE A 30 13.55 -3.90 -7.19
C ILE A 30 13.79 -4.00 -8.70
N GLY A 31 14.95 -3.55 -9.19
CA GLY A 31 15.31 -3.64 -10.58
C GLY A 31 15.41 -5.09 -11.08
N ALA A 32 16.04 -5.96 -10.32
CA ALA A 32 16.13 -7.40 -10.65
C ALA A 32 14.73 -8.05 -10.70
N LEU A 33 13.86 -7.79 -9.72
CA LEU A 33 12.49 -8.26 -9.74
C LEU A 33 11.71 -7.74 -10.94
N ALA A 34 11.86 -6.45 -11.27
CA ALA A 34 11.22 -5.86 -12.43
C ALA A 34 11.68 -6.52 -13.76
N CYS A 35 12.98 -6.81 -13.91
CA CYS A 35 13.51 -7.53 -15.06
C CYS A 35 12.94 -8.96 -15.16
N ILE A 36 12.89 -9.70 -14.05
CA ILE A 36 12.31 -11.04 -14.02
C ILE A 36 10.83 -10.98 -14.46
N TYR A 37 10.05 -10.04 -13.93
CA TYR A 37 8.66 -9.87 -14.34
C TYR A 37 8.51 -9.46 -15.80
N ALA A 38 9.37 -8.59 -16.31
CA ALA A 38 9.35 -8.20 -17.72
C ALA A 38 9.56 -9.41 -18.64
N LEU A 39 10.47 -10.32 -18.26
CA LEU A 39 10.74 -11.55 -19.02
C LEU A 39 9.58 -12.54 -19.00
N THR A 40 8.74 -12.54 -17.96
CA THR A 40 7.55 -13.42 -17.90
C THR A 40 6.41 -13.01 -18.84
N GLY A 41 6.45 -11.80 -19.40
CA GLY A 41 5.40 -11.25 -20.25
C GLY A 41 4.06 -10.98 -19.54
N GLN A 42 4.01 -11.11 -18.22
CA GLN A 42 2.79 -10.97 -17.41
C GLN A 42 2.59 -9.54 -16.88
N PHE A 43 2.87 -8.55 -17.72
CA PHE A 43 2.77 -7.13 -17.35
C PHE A 43 1.36 -6.75 -16.85
N ASN A 44 0.32 -7.25 -17.53
CA ASN A 44 -1.06 -6.94 -17.17
C ASN A 44 -1.40 -7.42 -15.75
N LEU A 45 -1.00 -8.64 -15.40
CA LEU A 45 -1.26 -9.22 -14.08
C LEU A 45 -0.60 -8.38 -12.96
N LEU A 46 0.62 -7.92 -13.17
CA LEU A 46 1.33 -7.10 -12.20
C LEU A 46 0.68 -5.71 -12.04
N THR A 47 0.26 -5.11 -13.17
CA THR A 47 -0.43 -3.83 -13.19
C THR A 47 -1.78 -3.92 -12.48
N ASP A 48 -2.55 -4.97 -12.73
CA ASP A 48 -3.83 -5.21 -12.08
C ASP A 48 -3.67 -5.41 -10.57
N LEU A 49 -2.66 -6.19 -10.16
CA LEU A 49 -2.34 -6.40 -8.74
C LEU A 49 -1.95 -5.10 -8.04
N ALA A 50 -1.09 -4.31 -8.65
CA ALA A 50 -0.65 -3.02 -8.12
C ALA A 50 -1.82 -2.03 -8.02
N THR A 51 -2.65 -1.97 -9.05
CA THR A 51 -3.83 -1.11 -9.11
C THR A 51 -4.85 -1.49 -8.04
N PHE A 52 -5.18 -2.77 -7.94
CA PHE A 52 -6.12 -3.27 -6.91
C PHE A 52 -5.63 -2.94 -5.51
N THR A 53 -4.38 -3.28 -5.23
CA THR A 53 -3.76 -3.00 -3.91
C THR A 53 -3.74 -1.50 -3.61
N GLY A 54 -3.41 -0.68 -4.61
CA GLY A 54 -3.46 0.78 -4.49
C GLY A 54 -4.85 1.28 -4.11
N TRP A 55 -5.91 0.81 -4.77
CA TRP A 55 -7.29 1.19 -4.45
C TRP A 55 -7.70 0.78 -3.03
N VAL A 56 -7.28 -0.39 -2.54
CA VAL A 56 -7.51 -0.80 -1.14
C VAL A 56 -6.91 0.23 -0.17
N PHE A 57 -5.65 0.62 -0.37
CA PHE A 57 -5.01 1.61 0.49
C PHE A 57 -5.62 3.01 0.38
N TYR A 58 -6.05 3.44 -0.80
CA TYR A 58 -6.74 4.72 -0.97
C TYR A 58 -8.06 4.75 -0.21
N VAL A 59 -8.90 3.73 -0.34
CA VAL A 59 -10.16 3.64 0.41
C VAL A 59 -9.91 3.64 1.91
N MET A 60 -8.93 2.86 2.40
CA MET A 60 -8.55 2.85 3.81
C MET A 60 -8.06 4.23 4.28
N THR A 61 -7.31 4.95 3.45
CA THR A 61 -6.84 6.30 3.76
C THR A 61 -8.00 7.29 3.89
N PHE A 62 -8.98 7.24 3.00
CA PHE A 62 -10.16 8.11 3.08
C PHE A 62 -11.00 7.79 4.32
N ILE A 63 -11.17 6.51 4.68
CA ILE A 63 -11.82 6.11 5.93
C ILE A 63 -11.04 6.62 7.14
N ALA A 64 -9.70 6.47 7.13
CA ALA A 64 -8.84 6.95 8.21
C ALA A 64 -8.95 8.47 8.40
N VAL A 65 -9.08 9.26 7.32
CA VAL A 65 -9.31 10.71 7.41
C VAL A 65 -10.59 11.02 8.16
N ILE A 66 -11.68 10.28 7.90
CA ILE A 66 -12.97 10.49 8.59
C ILE A 66 -12.86 10.11 10.07
N ILE A 67 -12.25 8.96 10.38
CA ILE A 67 -12.03 8.49 11.75
C ILE A 67 -11.16 9.48 12.52
N LEU A 68 -10.04 9.92 11.94
CA LEU A 68 -9.11 10.82 12.59
C LEU A 68 -9.72 12.19 12.88
N ARG A 69 -10.62 12.66 12.02
CA ARG A 69 -11.34 13.92 12.27
C ARG A 69 -12.35 13.80 13.41
N LYS A 70 -12.94 12.63 13.61
CA LYS A 70 -13.86 12.36 14.73
C LYS A 70 -13.12 12.15 16.04
N THR A 71 -11.99 11.41 16.00
CA THR A 71 -11.27 10.99 17.22
C THR A 71 -10.34 12.08 17.77
N LYS A 72 -9.82 12.92 16.89
CA LYS A 72 -8.87 13.99 17.25
C LYS A 72 -9.26 15.31 16.57
N PRO A 73 -10.32 15.98 17.02
CA PRO A 73 -10.80 17.25 16.44
C PRO A 73 -9.81 18.39 16.63
N ASP A 74 -9.07 18.40 17.74
CA ASP A 74 -8.23 19.53 18.20
C ASP A 74 -6.86 19.62 17.53
N ILE A 75 -6.50 18.63 16.69
CA ILE A 75 -5.22 18.69 15.95
C ILE A 75 -5.28 19.82 14.92
N GLU A 76 -4.35 20.76 15.05
CA GLU A 76 -4.13 21.80 14.06
C GLU A 76 -3.73 21.19 12.71
N ARG A 77 -4.54 21.47 11.67
CA ARG A 77 -4.34 20.89 10.34
C ARG A 77 -3.91 21.98 9.37
N VAL A 78 -2.77 21.79 8.74
CA VAL A 78 -2.22 22.70 7.73
C VAL A 78 -3.18 22.81 6.53
N TYR A 79 -3.93 21.74 6.22
CA TYR A 79 -4.89 21.73 5.11
C TYR A 79 -6.28 21.24 5.55
N LYS A 80 -7.29 22.04 5.27
CA LYS A 80 -8.69 21.68 5.50
C LYS A 80 -9.31 21.24 4.18
N VAL A 81 -9.67 19.95 4.08
CA VAL A 81 -10.34 19.42 2.88
C VAL A 81 -11.63 20.18 2.65
N PRO A 82 -11.81 20.83 1.46
CA PRO A 82 -13.06 21.52 1.14
C PRO A 82 -14.20 20.51 1.03
N LEU A 83 -15.43 20.97 1.28
CA LEU A 83 -16.66 20.16 1.21
C LEU A 83 -16.60 18.85 2.04
N TYR A 84 -15.90 18.87 3.17
CA TYR A 84 -15.95 17.73 4.09
C TYR A 84 -17.37 17.62 4.70
N PRO A 85 -17.98 16.42 4.83
CA PRO A 85 -17.45 15.08 4.54
C PRO A 85 -17.75 14.53 3.12
N ILE A 86 -18.30 15.34 2.22
CA ILE A 86 -18.81 14.91 0.92
C ILE A 86 -17.69 14.35 0.03
N VAL A 87 -16.57 15.06 -0.09
CA VAL A 87 -15.46 14.66 -0.97
C VAL A 87 -14.84 13.31 -0.54
N PRO A 88 -14.47 13.09 0.74
CA PRO A 88 -14.03 11.77 1.18
C PRO A 88 -15.11 10.68 1.01
N GLY A 89 -16.39 11.03 1.20
CA GLY A 89 -17.50 10.10 1.00
C GLY A 89 -17.61 9.61 -0.45
N ILE A 90 -17.59 10.52 -1.42
CA ILE A 90 -17.59 10.18 -2.85
C ILE A 90 -16.37 9.31 -3.21
N ALA A 91 -15.19 9.65 -2.68
CA ALA A 91 -13.98 8.87 -2.92
C ALA A 91 -14.07 7.44 -2.37
N ILE A 92 -14.68 7.25 -1.20
CA ILE A 92 -14.92 5.91 -0.62
C ILE A 92 -15.91 5.12 -1.46
N VAL A 93 -17.01 5.73 -1.88
CA VAL A 93 -18.02 5.08 -2.73
C VAL A 93 -17.43 4.70 -4.08
N GLY A 94 -16.73 5.61 -4.76
CA GLY A 94 -16.09 5.35 -6.04
C GLY A 94 -15.01 4.28 -5.95
N GLY A 95 -14.12 4.38 -4.97
CA GLY A 95 -13.08 3.37 -4.73
C GLY A 95 -13.66 2.01 -4.34
N GLY A 96 -14.68 2.00 -3.47
CA GLY A 96 -15.41 0.80 -3.11
C GLY A 96 -16.09 0.12 -4.32
N PHE A 97 -16.69 0.91 -5.19
CA PHE A 97 -17.28 0.39 -6.44
C PHE A 97 -16.22 -0.29 -7.33
N VAL A 98 -15.04 0.31 -7.49
CA VAL A 98 -13.94 -0.29 -8.26
C VAL A 98 -13.51 -1.63 -7.64
N LEU A 99 -13.33 -1.69 -6.32
CA LEU A 99 -12.94 -2.91 -5.61
C LEU A 99 -14.00 -4.02 -5.74
N ILE A 100 -15.28 -3.68 -5.58
CA ILE A 100 -16.39 -4.62 -5.69
C ILE A 100 -16.48 -5.14 -7.13
N ASN A 101 -16.37 -4.26 -8.12
CA ASN A 101 -16.40 -4.64 -9.53
C ASN A 101 -15.29 -5.65 -9.85
N GLN A 102 -14.06 -5.37 -9.43
CA GLN A 102 -12.92 -6.23 -9.69
C GLN A 102 -13.02 -7.58 -8.96
N LEU A 103 -13.62 -7.61 -7.78
CA LEU A 103 -13.74 -8.84 -6.99
C LEU A 103 -14.90 -9.75 -7.46
N PHE A 104 -16.01 -9.17 -7.89
CA PHE A 104 -17.25 -9.90 -8.14
C PHE A 104 -17.69 -9.92 -9.60
N MET A 105 -17.42 -8.88 -10.37
CA MET A 105 -17.99 -8.70 -11.71
C MET A 105 -16.99 -8.91 -12.85
N ALA A 106 -15.71 -8.76 -12.63
CA ALA A 106 -14.69 -8.75 -13.67
C ALA A 106 -14.21 -10.14 -14.15
N GLY A 107 -14.91 -11.23 -13.78
CA GLY A 107 -14.56 -12.59 -14.17
C GLY A 107 -13.47 -13.26 -13.31
N SER A 108 -13.02 -14.46 -13.73
CA SER A 108 -12.13 -15.30 -12.91
C SER A 108 -10.69 -14.74 -12.80
N GLY A 109 -10.16 -14.17 -13.87
CA GLY A 109 -8.79 -13.64 -13.91
C GLY A 109 -8.58 -12.48 -12.93
N PRO A 110 -9.27 -11.35 -13.08
CA PRO A 110 -9.18 -10.21 -12.17
C PRO A 110 -9.55 -10.55 -10.72
N ARG A 111 -10.49 -11.49 -10.53
CA ARG A 111 -10.86 -11.97 -9.19
C ARG A 111 -9.70 -12.69 -8.49
N MET A 112 -8.96 -13.53 -9.18
CA MET A 112 -7.76 -14.19 -8.63
C MET A 112 -6.70 -13.18 -8.24
N VAL A 113 -6.49 -12.15 -9.07
CA VAL A 113 -5.56 -11.06 -8.79
C VAL A 113 -5.99 -10.27 -7.55
N ALA A 114 -7.28 -9.97 -7.41
CA ALA A 114 -7.83 -9.29 -6.25
C ALA A 114 -7.64 -10.11 -4.96
N LEU A 115 -7.93 -11.42 -5.00
CA LEU A 115 -7.71 -12.32 -3.87
C LEU A 115 -6.23 -12.43 -3.49
N ALA A 116 -5.33 -12.50 -4.47
CA ALA A 116 -3.89 -12.48 -4.25
C ALA A 116 -3.43 -11.17 -3.59
N GLY A 117 -3.94 -10.02 -4.04
CA GLY A 117 -3.67 -8.72 -3.46
C GLY A 117 -4.10 -8.61 -2.00
N ILE A 118 -5.31 -9.08 -1.68
CA ILE A 118 -5.80 -9.17 -0.30
C ILE A 118 -4.89 -10.09 0.54
N GLY A 119 -4.53 -11.26 0.00
CA GLY A 119 -3.66 -12.22 0.68
C GLY A 119 -2.30 -11.62 1.04
N ILE A 120 -1.65 -10.94 0.08
CA ILE A 120 -0.37 -10.25 0.30
C ILE A 120 -0.51 -9.16 1.37
N THR A 121 -1.59 -8.39 1.31
CA THR A 121 -1.84 -7.32 2.30
C THR A 121 -2.06 -7.90 3.70
N LEU A 122 -2.80 -9.00 3.81
CA LEU A 122 -3.03 -9.69 5.07
C LEU A 122 -1.76 -10.31 5.65
N ILE A 123 -0.85 -10.82 4.82
CA ILE A 123 0.47 -11.32 5.27
C ILE A 123 1.33 -10.18 5.82
N GLY A 124 1.19 -8.97 5.31
CA GLY A 124 1.87 -7.78 5.84
C GLY A 124 1.48 -7.43 7.29
N LEU A 125 0.23 -7.70 7.68
CA LEU A 125 -0.29 -7.41 9.03
C LEU A 125 0.48 -8.12 10.16
N PRO A 126 0.66 -9.46 10.16
CA PRO A 126 1.43 -10.14 11.20
C PRO A 126 2.90 -9.72 11.21
N ILE A 127 3.50 -9.45 10.06
CA ILE A 127 4.87 -8.93 9.99
C ILE A 127 4.95 -7.57 10.70
N TYR A 128 4.01 -6.68 10.44
CA TYR A 128 3.92 -5.38 11.10
C TYR A 128 3.75 -5.52 12.62
N LEU A 129 2.84 -6.40 13.07
CA LEU A 129 2.59 -6.62 14.50
C LEU A 129 3.82 -7.18 15.23
N ILE A 130 4.52 -8.14 14.62
CA ILE A 130 5.76 -8.71 15.18
C ILE A 130 6.85 -7.63 15.31
N MET A 131 6.98 -6.79 14.30
CA MET A 131 7.99 -5.73 14.29
C MET A 131 7.69 -4.62 15.28
N THR A 132 6.40 -4.29 15.47
CA THR A 132 5.98 -3.25 16.41
C THR A 132 6.15 -3.72 17.86
N ARG A 133 5.86 -4.99 18.16
CA ARG A 133 6.11 -5.56 19.49
C ARG A 133 7.60 -5.55 19.87
N LYS A 134 8.47 -5.86 18.92
CA LYS A 134 9.93 -5.86 19.14
C LYS A 134 10.55 -4.47 19.34
N LYS A 135 9.79 -3.41 19.13
CA LYS A 135 10.20 -2.01 19.34
C LYS A 135 9.72 -1.46 20.68
N ALA A 136 8.82 -2.18 21.35
CA ALA A 136 8.26 -1.80 22.66
C ALA A 136 8.99 -2.46 23.85
N GLU A 137 9.90 -3.40 23.57
CA GLU A 137 10.90 -3.95 24.51
C GLU A 137 12.25 -3.22 24.29
#